data_960856a523eed9ed5f60bc3ec45d8a13
#
_entry.id   960856a523eed9ed5f60bc3ec45d8a13
#
_cell.length_a   1.000
_cell.length_b   1.000
_cell.length_c   1.000
_cell.angle_alpha   90.00
_cell.angle_beta   90.00
_cell.angle_gamma   90.00
#
_symmetry.space_group_name_H-M   'P 1'
#
loop_
_entity.id
_entity.type
_entity.pdbx_description
1 polymer ?
#
loop_
_entity_poly.entity_id
_entity_poly.type
_entity_poly.pdbx_seq_one_letter_code
_entity_poly.pdbx_strand_id
1 'polypeptide(L)'
;MHILITAGGTSEKIDEVRAITNHSSGKLGVELSKAALAQQTTIVDYIIAKGAVEPPIDPRIRLHRIENTQQLHETMAALLEKQPYDAVIHSMAVSDFTPEVSSDQDTWLAVFNDWLSTRDNDEMLDGQRFNELLRK
;
A
#
# COMPACT_ATOMS: atom_id res chain seq x y z
N MET A 1 13.02 4.14 -25.08
CA MET A 1 12.44 3.08 -24.23
C MET A 1 11.70 3.73 -23.08
N HIS A 2 10.53 3.19 -22.73
CA HIS A 2 9.71 3.72 -21.63
C HIS A 2 9.52 2.61 -20.58
N ILE A 3 9.99 2.85 -19.35
CA ILE A 3 10.01 1.85 -18.28
C ILE A 3 9.21 2.37 -17.09
N LEU A 4 8.40 1.50 -16.49
CA LEU A 4 7.74 1.73 -15.21
C LEU A 4 8.51 0.97 -14.12
N ILE A 5 8.94 1.66 -13.07
CA ILE A 5 9.63 1.07 -11.90
C ILE A 5 8.83 1.39 -10.65
N THR A 6 8.60 0.39 -9.77
CA THR A 6 8.05 0.62 -8.44
C THR A 6 9.08 0.29 -7.37
N ALA A 7 9.15 1.08 -6.28
CA ALA A 7 10.17 0.90 -5.25
C ALA A 7 9.69 1.33 -3.85
N GLY A 8 10.23 0.67 -2.83
CA GLY A 8 9.88 0.89 -1.42
C GLY A 8 8.89 -0.12 -0.90
N GLY A 9 8.19 0.19 0.18
CA GLY A 9 7.18 -0.66 0.81
C GLY A 9 5.90 0.13 1.09
N THR A 10 4.74 -0.45 0.80
CA THR A 10 3.44 0.15 1.14
C THR A 10 3.21 0.16 2.64
N SER A 11 2.44 1.13 3.11
CA SER A 11 2.06 1.31 4.50
C SER A 11 0.54 1.45 4.59
N GLU A 12 -0.08 0.55 5.35
CA GLU A 12 -1.53 0.53 5.55
C GLU A 12 -1.86 1.11 6.93
N LYS A 13 -2.64 2.17 6.97
CA LYS A 13 -3.05 2.81 8.23
C LYS A 13 -4.01 1.91 9.00
N ILE A 14 -3.76 1.77 10.30
CA ILE A 14 -4.69 1.16 11.26
C ILE A 14 -5.61 2.25 11.83
N ASP A 15 -5.00 3.39 12.20
CA ASP A 15 -5.68 4.58 12.71
C ASP A 15 -4.86 5.85 12.39
N GLU A 16 -5.15 6.97 13.04
CA GLU A 16 -4.43 8.24 12.80
C GLU A 16 -2.95 8.20 13.21
N VAL A 17 -2.56 7.28 14.09
CA VAL A 17 -1.23 7.23 14.71
C VAL A 17 -0.44 6.00 14.27
N ARG A 18 -1.10 4.86 14.00
CA ARG A 18 -0.48 3.57 13.74
C ARG A 18 -0.68 3.12 12.30
N ALA A 19 0.34 2.46 11.75
CA ALA A 19 0.28 1.83 10.44
C ALA A 19 1.08 0.53 10.42
N ILE A 20 0.69 -0.40 9.56
CA ILE A 20 1.47 -1.59 9.21
C ILE A 20 2.24 -1.28 7.95
N THR A 21 3.58 -1.33 8.03
CA THR A 21 4.46 -0.95 6.94
C THR A 21 5.32 -2.13 6.51
N ASN A 22 5.34 -2.42 5.22
CA ASN A 22 6.27 -3.38 4.65
C ASN A 22 7.67 -2.76 4.54
N HIS A 23 8.65 -3.44 5.10
CA HIS A 23 10.01 -2.91 5.19
C HIS A 23 10.78 -3.15 3.89
N SER A 24 10.87 -2.11 3.06
CA SER A 24 11.71 -2.09 1.86
C SER A 24 12.33 -0.71 1.68
N SER A 25 13.66 -0.67 1.59
CA SER A 25 14.39 0.60 1.47
C SER A 25 14.25 1.28 0.10
N GLY A 26 13.80 0.55 -0.93
CA GLY A 26 13.74 1.06 -2.30
C GLY A 26 15.10 1.14 -3.03
N LYS A 27 16.21 0.71 -2.41
CA LYS A 27 17.56 0.79 -3.01
C LYS A 27 17.68 0.05 -4.34
N LEU A 28 17.02 -1.10 -4.47
CA LEU A 28 17.01 -1.84 -5.73
C LEU A 28 16.41 -1.01 -6.87
N GLY A 29 15.28 -0.34 -6.62
CA GLY A 29 14.66 0.55 -7.61
C GLY A 29 15.58 1.70 -8.03
N VAL A 30 16.35 2.25 -7.09
CA VAL A 30 17.37 3.28 -7.40
C VAL A 30 18.41 2.74 -8.37
N GLU A 31 18.99 1.57 -8.12
CA GLU A 31 19.99 0.97 -9.01
C GLU A 31 19.41 0.61 -10.38
N LEU A 32 18.17 0.11 -10.41
CA LEU A 32 17.44 -0.16 -11.66
C LEU A 32 17.21 1.13 -12.46
N SER A 33 16.85 2.23 -11.80
CA SER A 33 16.67 3.51 -12.48
C SER A 33 17.98 4.06 -13.05
N LYS A 34 19.11 3.93 -12.34
CA LYS A 34 20.44 4.30 -12.85
C LYS A 34 20.81 3.47 -14.08
N ALA A 35 20.58 2.15 -14.03
CA ALA A 35 20.85 1.26 -15.16
C ALA A 35 19.98 1.62 -16.38
N ALA A 36 18.70 1.94 -16.17
CA ALA A 36 17.80 2.38 -17.24
C ALA A 36 18.28 3.69 -17.88
N LEU A 37 18.73 4.65 -17.07
CA LEU A 37 19.22 5.95 -17.52
C LEU A 37 20.56 5.89 -18.28
N ALA A 38 21.31 4.80 -18.17
CA ALA A 38 22.49 4.57 -19.00
C ALA A 38 22.17 4.56 -20.51
N GLN A 39 20.93 4.24 -20.87
CA GLN A 39 20.39 4.39 -22.21
C GLN A 39 19.86 5.82 -22.40
N GLN A 40 20.44 6.60 -23.30
CA GLN A 40 20.13 8.04 -23.46
C GLN A 40 18.66 8.36 -23.82
N THR A 41 17.97 7.45 -24.49
CA THR A 41 16.59 7.61 -24.94
C THR A 41 15.52 7.04 -24.00
N THR A 42 15.94 6.60 -22.80
CA THR A 42 15.02 5.97 -21.84
C THR A 42 14.30 7.04 -20.99
N ILE A 43 12.99 6.88 -20.85
CA ILE A 43 12.14 7.63 -19.91
C ILE A 43 11.66 6.64 -18.85
N VAL A 44 11.65 7.07 -17.59
CA VAL A 44 11.26 6.23 -16.45
C VAL A 44 10.11 6.90 -15.71
N ASP A 45 8.96 6.23 -15.65
CA ASP A 45 7.96 6.52 -14.63
C ASP A 45 8.31 5.72 -13.38
N TYR A 46 8.54 6.42 -12.27
CA TYR A 46 9.05 5.83 -11.03
C TYR A 46 8.02 6.01 -9.90
N ILE A 47 7.37 4.93 -9.49
CA ILE A 47 6.45 4.92 -8.35
C ILE A 47 7.27 4.63 -7.09
N ILE A 48 7.25 5.56 -6.15
CA ILE A 48 7.99 5.47 -4.90
C ILE A 48 7.06 5.49 -3.68
N ALA A 49 7.24 4.53 -2.78
CA ALA A 49 6.58 4.55 -1.49
C ALA A 49 7.20 5.57 -0.55
N LYS A 50 6.39 6.14 0.32
CA LYS A 50 6.81 7.09 1.36
C LYS A 50 7.93 6.50 2.23
N GLY A 51 9.01 7.27 2.41
CA GLY A 51 10.17 6.87 3.20
C GLY A 51 11.20 5.99 2.47
N ALA A 52 10.96 5.61 1.22
CA ALA A 52 11.97 4.93 0.41
C ALA A 52 13.05 5.90 -0.10
N VAL A 53 14.22 5.33 -0.45
CA VAL A 53 15.34 6.10 -1.00
C VAL A 53 14.95 6.65 -2.36
N GLU A 54 15.16 7.94 -2.57
CA GLU A 54 14.85 8.66 -3.81
C GLU A 54 15.77 8.22 -4.96
N PRO A 55 15.23 8.11 -6.19
CA PRO A 55 16.04 7.90 -7.38
C PRO A 55 16.88 9.14 -7.71
N PRO A 56 17.87 9.04 -8.63
CA PRO A 56 18.62 10.21 -9.09
C PRO A 56 17.71 11.31 -9.62
N ILE A 57 18.12 12.56 -9.43
CA ILE A 57 17.45 13.71 -10.04
C ILE A 57 17.84 13.74 -11.52
N ASP A 58 16.93 13.37 -12.39
CA ASP A 58 17.11 13.37 -13.85
C ASP A 58 15.78 13.75 -14.52
N PRO A 59 15.76 14.64 -15.52
CA PRO A 59 14.54 15.10 -16.19
C PRO A 59 13.78 13.96 -16.92
N ARG A 60 14.43 12.82 -17.12
CA ARG A 60 13.82 11.62 -17.72
C ARG A 60 13.10 10.75 -16.69
N ILE A 61 13.22 11.03 -15.37
CA ILE A 61 12.47 10.36 -14.31
C ILE A 61 11.24 11.18 -13.97
N ARG A 62 10.07 10.58 -14.13
CA ARG A 62 8.78 11.11 -13.66
C ARG A 62 8.43 10.39 -12.37
N LEU A 63 8.43 11.13 -11.26
CA LEU A 63 8.25 10.58 -9.92
C LEU A 63 6.78 10.60 -9.50
N HIS A 64 6.25 9.44 -9.10
CA HIS A 64 4.90 9.26 -8.58
C HIS A 64 4.98 8.75 -7.13
N ARG A 65 4.49 9.54 -6.18
CA ARG A 65 4.57 9.21 -4.75
C ARG A 65 3.30 8.53 -4.29
N ILE A 66 3.47 7.43 -3.55
CA ILE A 66 2.37 6.68 -2.95
C ILE A 66 2.68 6.32 -1.49
N GLU A 67 1.66 5.95 -0.73
CA GLU A 67 1.80 5.50 0.65
C GLU A 67 1.27 4.08 0.84
N ASN A 68 0.09 3.76 0.30
CA ASN A 68 -0.62 2.51 0.52
C ASN A 68 -0.88 1.72 -0.79
N THR A 69 -1.39 0.51 -0.63
CA THR A 69 -1.67 -0.41 -1.73
C THR A 69 -2.74 0.13 -2.68
N GLN A 70 -3.76 0.81 -2.18
CA GLN A 70 -4.80 1.42 -3.01
C GLN A 70 -4.22 2.49 -3.94
N GLN A 71 -3.39 3.40 -3.41
CA GLN A 71 -2.72 4.42 -4.21
C GLN A 71 -1.76 3.82 -5.24
N LEU A 72 -1.05 2.72 -4.88
CA LEU A 72 -0.22 1.99 -5.84
C LEU A 72 -1.06 1.47 -7.00
N HIS A 73 -2.18 0.80 -6.71
CA HIS A 73 -3.09 0.24 -7.71
C HIS A 73 -3.62 1.33 -8.66
N GLU A 74 -4.16 2.41 -8.12
CA GLU A 74 -4.71 3.53 -8.89
C GLU A 74 -3.65 4.19 -9.77
N THR A 75 -2.45 4.44 -9.22
CA THR A 75 -1.35 5.05 -9.96
C THR A 75 -0.85 4.14 -11.09
N MET A 76 -0.65 2.85 -10.82
CA MET A 76 -0.23 1.89 -11.85
C MET A 76 -1.28 1.76 -12.95
N ALA A 77 -2.56 1.61 -12.59
CA ALA A 77 -3.65 1.49 -13.56
C ALA A 77 -3.70 2.72 -14.49
N ALA A 78 -3.69 3.94 -13.91
CA ALA A 78 -3.72 5.17 -14.68
C ALA A 78 -2.51 5.32 -15.62
N LEU A 79 -1.31 4.91 -15.19
CA LEU A 79 -0.11 4.98 -16.02
C LEU A 79 -0.15 3.95 -17.16
N LEU A 80 -0.57 2.72 -16.88
CA LEU A 80 -0.67 1.66 -17.88
C LEU A 80 -1.75 1.91 -18.93
N GLU A 81 -2.85 2.57 -18.56
CA GLU A 81 -3.89 2.99 -19.50
C GLU A 81 -3.46 4.16 -20.40
N LYS A 82 -2.66 5.09 -19.85
CA LYS A 82 -2.27 6.31 -20.54
C LYS A 82 -1.28 6.07 -21.67
N GLN A 83 -0.38 5.10 -21.53
CA GLN A 83 0.71 4.88 -22.48
C GLN A 83 1.27 3.46 -22.38
N PRO A 84 1.79 2.92 -23.51
CA PRO A 84 2.50 1.64 -23.48
C PRO A 84 3.87 1.77 -22.79
N TYR A 85 4.28 0.72 -22.08
CA TYR A 85 5.62 0.57 -21.51
C TYR A 85 6.35 -0.57 -22.20
N ASP A 86 7.64 -0.38 -22.46
CA ASP A 86 8.52 -1.43 -22.96
C ASP A 86 8.85 -2.46 -21.87
N ALA A 87 8.86 -2.02 -20.60
CA ALA A 87 9.05 -2.89 -19.45
C ALA A 87 8.40 -2.33 -18.19
N VAL A 88 7.90 -3.22 -17.33
CA VAL A 88 7.44 -2.92 -15.97
C VAL A 88 8.29 -3.70 -14.99
N ILE A 89 9.00 -3.01 -14.10
CA ILE A 89 9.85 -3.61 -13.07
C ILE A 89 9.22 -3.33 -11.70
N HIS A 90 8.54 -4.32 -11.16
CA HIS A 90 7.86 -4.21 -9.87
C HIS A 90 8.79 -4.70 -8.74
N SER A 91 9.49 -3.76 -8.09
CA SER A 91 10.42 -4.05 -6.98
C SER A 91 9.96 -3.50 -5.63
N MET A 92 8.66 -3.33 -5.45
CA MET A 92 8.02 -2.83 -4.23
C MET A 92 7.54 -3.97 -3.34
N ALA A 93 7.69 -3.84 -2.04
CA ALA A 93 7.04 -4.71 -1.06
C ALA A 93 5.62 -4.22 -0.82
N VAL A 94 4.63 -4.98 -1.28
CA VAL A 94 3.21 -4.62 -1.21
C VAL A 94 2.54 -5.35 -0.05
N SER A 95 1.65 -4.67 0.66
CA SER A 95 0.85 -5.27 1.73
C SER A 95 -0.17 -6.26 1.19
N ASP A 96 -0.20 -7.46 1.77
CA ASP A 96 -1.22 -8.49 1.48
C ASP A 96 -2.54 -8.23 2.22
N PHE A 97 -2.50 -7.37 3.24
CA PHE A 97 -3.63 -7.05 4.11
C PHE A 97 -3.81 -5.55 4.27
N THR A 98 -5.06 -5.12 4.25
CA THR A 98 -5.46 -3.76 4.64
C THR A 98 -6.35 -3.88 5.87
N PRO A 99 -6.09 -3.12 6.97
CA PRO A 99 -6.96 -3.11 8.14
C PRO A 99 -8.37 -2.66 7.75
N GLU A 100 -9.37 -3.47 8.08
CA GLU A 100 -10.77 -3.15 7.79
C GLU A 100 -11.40 -2.35 8.93
N VAL A 101 -11.08 -2.76 10.17
CA VAL A 101 -11.61 -2.15 11.39
C VAL A 101 -10.49 -2.06 12.42
N SER A 102 -10.35 -0.91 13.05
CA SER A 102 -9.57 -0.75 14.29
C SER A 102 -10.49 -0.28 15.41
N SER A 103 -10.37 -0.86 16.59
CA SER A 103 -11.12 -0.45 17.77
C SER A 103 -10.20 -0.35 18.99
N ASP A 104 -10.53 0.54 19.92
CA ASP A 104 -9.91 0.61 21.22
C ASP A 104 -10.53 -0.39 22.20
N GLN A 105 -9.92 -0.52 23.39
CA GLN A 105 -10.38 -1.44 24.43
C GLN A 105 -11.80 -1.14 24.90
N ASP A 106 -12.19 0.13 24.99
CA ASP A 106 -13.51 0.55 25.48
C ASP A 106 -14.61 0.19 24.49
N THR A 107 -14.36 0.44 23.20
CA THR A 107 -15.25 -0.01 22.12
C THR A 107 -15.39 -1.54 22.11
N TRP A 108 -14.29 -2.26 22.31
CA TRP A 108 -14.30 -3.72 22.37
C TRP A 108 -15.15 -4.26 23.51
N LEU A 109 -14.98 -3.68 24.71
CA LEU A 109 -15.77 -4.02 25.89
C LEU A 109 -17.25 -3.69 25.75
N ALA A 110 -17.56 -2.55 25.13
CA ALA A 110 -18.95 -2.15 24.88
C ALA A 110 -19.65 -3.12 23.91
N VAL A 111 -19.01 -3.47 22.81
CA VAL A 111 -19.53 -4.45 21.84
C VAL A 111 -19.72 -5.83 22.47
N PHE A 112 -18.74 -6.27 23.26
CA PHE A 112 -18.80 -7.57 23.92
C PHE A 112 -19.92 -7.63 24.98
N ASN A 113 -20.08 -6.58 25.76
CA ASN A 113 -21.14 -6.48 26.76
C ASN A 113 -22.54 -6.39 26.11
N ASP A 114 -22.69 -5.65 25.02
CA ASP A 114 -23.93 -5.58 24.25
C ASP A 114 -24.30 -6.96 23.70
N TRP A 115 -23.34 -7.68 23.09
CA TRP A 115 -23.56 -9.03 22.64
C TRP A 115 -23.95 -9.99 23.77
N LEU A 116 -23.25 -9.95 24.93
CA LEU A 116 -23.57 -10.77 26.08
C LEU A 116 -24.99 -10.53 26.60
N SER A 117 -25.48 -9.31 26.52
CA SER A 117 -26.81 -8.92 27.02
C SER A 117 -27.95 -9.29 26.08
N THR A 118 -27.65 -9.42 24.75
CA THR A 118 -28.66 -9.62 23.71
C THR A 118 -28.66 -11.03 23.12
N ARG A 119 -27.66 -11.86 23.44
CA ARG A 119 -27.52 -13.22 22.89
C ARG A 119 -28.55 -14.18 23.46
N ASP A 120 -29.06 -15.08 22.62
CA ASP A 120 -29.69 -16.32 23.06
C ASP A 120 -28.64 -17.29 23.61
N ASN A 121 -29.00 -18.18 24.55
CA ASN A 121 -28.07 -19.05 25.28
C ASN A 121 -27.22 -19.99 24.39
N ASP A 122 -27.66 -20.25 23.15
CA ASP A 122 -26.97 -21.12 22.18
C ASP A 122 -26.25 -20.35 21.07
N GLU A 123 -26.25 -18.99 21.08
CA GLU A 123 -25.60 -18.19 20.05
C GLU A 123 -24.10 -18.05 20.34
N MET A 124 -23.26 -18.54 19.42
CA MET A 124 -21.82 -18.32 19.45
C MET A 124 -21.44 -17.07 18.62
N LEU A 125 -20.54 -16.25 19.17
CA LEU A 125 -19.98 -15.13 18.44
C LEU A 125 -18.94 -15.66 17.44
N ASP A 126 -19.28 -15.63 16.15
CA ASP A 126 -18.32 -15.90 15.08
C ASP A 126 -17.66 -14.61 14.57
N GLY A 127 -16.63 -14.75 13.72
CA GLY A 127 -15.88 -13.61 13.19
C GLY A 127 -16.72 -12.67 12.32
N GLN A 128 -17.74 -13.17 11.61
CA GLN A 128 -18.62 -12.35 10.79
C GLN A 128 -19.53 -11.48 11.66
N ARG A 129 -20.16 -12.08 12.65
CA ARG A 129 -21.04 -11.38 13.61
C ARG A 129 -20.27 -10.36 14.43
N PHE A 130 -19.05 -10.71 14.84
CA PHE A 130 -18.16 -9.79 15.56
C PHE A 130 -17.82 -8.54 14.72
N ASN A 131 -17.44 -8.71 13.45
CA ASN A 131 -17.15 -7.59 12.55
C ASN A 131 -18.38 -6.71 12.28
N GLU A 132 -19.59 -7.28 12.19
CA GLU A 132 -20.84 -6.51 12.06
C GLU A 132 -21.10 -5.62 13.28
N LEU A 133 -20.82 -6.12 14.49
CA LEU A 133 -20.98 -5.36 15.74
C LEU A 133 -19.97 -4.21 15.86
N LEU A 134 -18.73 -4.43 15.41
CA LEU A 134 -17.69 -3.37 15.42
C LEU A 134 -17.94 -2.24 14.43
N ARG A 135 -18.78 -2.44 13.43
CA ARG A 135 -19.11 -1.43 12.41
C ARG A 135 -20.29 -0.52 12.79
N LYS A 136 -20.95 -0.80 13.90
CA LYS A 136 -22.05 0.04 14.44
C LYS A 136 -21.49 1.16 15.30
#